data_31a337acd81a1e6ffcaa6cd35345cc30
#
_entry.id   31a337acd81a1e6ffcaa6cd35345cc30
#
_cell.length_a   1.000
_cell.length_b   1.000
_cell.length_c   1.000
_cell.angle_alpha   90.00
_cell.angle_beta   90.00
_cell.angle_gamma   90.00
#
_symmetry.space_group_name_H-M   'P 1'
#
loop_
_entity.id
_entity.type
_entity.pdbx_description
1 polymer ?
#
loop_
_entity_poly.entity_id
_entity_poly.type
_entity_poly.pdbx_seq_one_letter_code
_entity_poly.pdbx_strand_id
1 'polypeptide(L)'
;MSLRLRVRFSKIGKIRFIGHRDVARVIERAVRKVGLPVSYSQGFSPRMKLSFGLALPTGYESEAEFVELPLVTDAVLDAGPVIVCRSGAHAPCEHEPAAAAPSYCTIAGALSEALPAGMEVSAATLTEGRGTSLQAAVHSCGWQFEIVDLDATSAAKAVADFLAAGTVVTERVHKGETVSSNVRPSVEVLQVVGCSDRGAVLSAELSATPRVVRPGELVPALAPAHEMGIARRTHQWTSGAAGRAEPAVPAMCAQRHKETISG
;
A
#
# COMPACT_ATOMS: atom_id res chain seq x y z
N MET A 1 28.12 -1.59 -1.51
CA MET A 1 26.71 -1.97 -1.76
C MET A 1 25.83 -0.81 -1.36
N SER A 2 24.72 -0.51 -2.05
CA SER A 2 23.83 0.59 -1.64
C SER A 2 22.72 -0.01 -0.78
N LEU A 3 22.68 0.36 0.48
CA LEU A 3 21.65 -0.05 1.44
C LEU A 3 20.45 0.88 1.36
N ARG A 4 19.24 0.33 1.46
CA ARG A 4 18.00 1.10 1.43
C ARG A 4 17.10 0.67 2.58
N LEU A 5 16.49 1.64 3.23
CA LEU A 5 15.39 1.39 4.15
C LEU A 5 14.08 1.43 3.37
N ARG A 6 13.35 0.33 3.34
CA ARG A 6 12.00 0.26 2.79
C ARG A 6 11.00 0.34 3.92
N VAL A 7 10.05 1.24 3.80
CA VAL A 7 9.05 1.53 4.83
C VAL A 7 7.65 1.30 4.26
N ARG A 8 6.82 0.56 4.99
CA ARG A 8 5.38 0.44 4.77
C ARG A 8 4.65 1.38 5.71
N PHE A 9 3.74 2.18 5.19
CA PHE A 9 2.99 3.14 6.00
C PHE A 9 1.52 3.26 5.54
N SER A 10 0.67 3.75 6.44
CA SER A 10 -0.74 4.04 6.17
C SER A 10 -0.96 5.48 5.73
N LYS A 11 -2.09 5.72 5.04
CA LYS A 11 -2.63 7.02 4.70
C LYS A 11 -4.16 6.96 4.84
N ILE A 12 -4.69 7.28 6.02
CA ILE A 12 -6.08 7.03 6.42
C ILE A 12 -6.73 8.30 6.97
N GLY A 13 -8.04 8.43 6.81
CA GLY A 13 -8.81 9.56 7.32
C GLY A 13 -8.61 10.84 6.50
N LYS A 14 -8.55 11.99 7.15
CA LYS A 14 -8.48 13.29 6.46
C LYS A 14 -7.23 13.46 5.60
N ILE A 15 -6.14 12.79 5.97
CA ILE A 15 -4.87 12.84 5.22
C ILE A 15 -4.99 12.24 3.80
N ARG A 16 -6.04 11.45 3.50
CA ARG A 16 -6.30 10.91 2.15
C ARG A 16 -6.42 11.98 1.06
N PHE A 17 -6.74 13.21 1.44
CA PHE A 17 -6.93 14.32 0.50
C PHE A 17 -5.64 15.05 0.11
N ILE A 18 -4.49 14.78 0.76
CA ILE A 18 -3.22 15.36 0.32
C ILE A 18 -2.66 14.64 -0.90
N GLY A 19 -2.04 15.40 -1.79
CA GLY A 19 -1.41 14.88 -3.01
C GLY A 19 -0.09 14.17 -2.77
N HIS A 20 0.38 13.43 -3.77
CA HIS A 20 1.65 12.68 -3.70
C HIS A 20 2.86 13.55 -3.31
N ARG A 21 2.93 14.80 -3.83
CA ARG A 21 4.03 15.73 -3.49
C ARG A 21 4.02 16.13 -2.02
N ASP A 22 2.84 16.25 -1.43
CA ASP A 22 2.70 16.62 -0.02
C ASP A 22 3.02 15.42 0.88
N VAL A 23 2.63 14.21 0.48
CA VAL A 23 3.09 12.98 1.13
C VAL A 23 4.62 12.92 1.16
N ALA A 24 5.28 13.18 0.02
CA ALA A 24 6.75 13.21 -0.04
C ALA A 24 7.36 14.22 0.94
N ARG A 25 6.80 15.44 1.01
CA ARG A 25 7.25 16.49 1.95
C ARG A 25 7.03 16.10 3.42
N VAL A 26 5.94 15.40 3.71
CA VAL A 26 5.64 14.88 5.06
C VAL A 26 6.69 13.84 5.45
N ILE A 27 6.95 12.85 4.59
CA ILE A 27 7.98 11.83 4.81
C ILE A 27 9.38 12.47 4.95
N GLU A 28 9.76 13.41 4.08
CA GLU A 28 11.03 14.12 4.19
C GLU A 28 11.22 14.83 5.54
N ARG A 29 10.16 15.47 6.06
CA ARG A 29 10.20 16.12 7.37
C ARG A 29 10.36 15.11 8.49
N ALA A 30 9.62 14.00 8.47
CA ALA A 30 9.70 12.93 9.45
C ALA A 30 11.12 12.32 9.48
N VAL A 31 11.68 12.00 8.31
CA VAL A 31 13.04 11.46 8.17
C VAL A 31 14.10 12.41 8.75
N ARG A 32 13.99 13.73 8.46
CA ARG A 32 14.90 14.73 9.05
C ARG A 32 14.74 14.84 10.55
N LYS A 33 13.50 14.81 11.07
CA LYS A 33 13.22 14.90 12.51
C LYS A 33 13.82 13.71 13.28
N VAL A 34 13.77 12.51 12.67
CA VAL A 34 14.33 11.28 13.24
C VAL A 34 15.87 11.22 13.09
N GLY A 35 16.45 12.02 12.20
CA GLY A 35 17.89 12.04 11.95
C GLY A 35 18.40 10.83 11.15
N LEU A 36 17.58 10.22 10.31
CA LEU A 36 18.03 9.09 9.48
C LEU A 36 19.08 9.53 8.45
N PRO A 37 20.19 8.77 8.32
CA PRO A 37 21.28 9.08 7.41
C PRO A 37 20.92 8.69 5.97
N VAL A 38 20.10 9.51 5.30
CA VAL A 38 19.60 9.26 3.94
C VAL A 38 20.42 9.98 2.88
N SER A 39 20.43 9.46 1.66
CA SER A 39 21.14 10.05 0.53
C SER A 39 20.37 11.19 -0.11
N TYR A 40 21.10 12.23 -0.50
CA TYR A 40 20.58 13.39 -1.23
C TYR A 40 21.07 13.41 -2.69
N SER A 41 20.34 14.11 -3.54
CA SER A 41 20.79 14.37 -4.92
C SER A 41 21.99 15.32 -4.93
N GLN A 42 22.82 15.21 -5.97
CA GLN A 42 23.89 16.18 -6.23
C GLN A 42 23.32 17.46 -6.86
N GLY A 43 23.93 18.62 -6.59
CA GLY A 43 23.57 19.91 -7.18
C GLY A 43 23.33 21.01 -6.15
N PHE A 44 22.95 22.21 -6.62
CA PHE A 44 22.78 23.41 -5.79
C PHE A 44 21.61 23.34 -4.80
N SER A 45 20.62 22.49 -5.06
CA SER A 45 19.47 22.28 -4.18
C SER A 45 19.30 20.78 -3.90
N PRO A 46 20.08 20.20 -2.98
CA PRO A 46 20.03 18.78 -2.68
C PRO A 46 18.63 18.36 -2.20
N ARG A 47 18.06 17.35 -2.84
CA ARG A 47 16.76 16.76 -2.45
C ARG A 47 16.97 15.35 -1.96
N MET A 48 16.20 14.94 -0.97
CA MET A 48 16.18 13.56 -0.50
C MET A 48 15.73 12.64 -1.63
N LYS A 49 16.46 11.54 -1.82
CA LYS A 49 16.11 10.52 -2.82
C LYS A 49 15.05 9.59 -2.26
N LEU A 50 13.78 9.82 -2.60
CA LEU A 50 12.67 8.98 -2.21
C LEU A 50 12.17 8.20 -3.44
N SER A 51 11.96 6.90 -3.29
CA SER A 51 11.27 6.07 -4.28
C SER A 51 9.99 5.53 -3.68
N PHE A 52 8.86 5.88 -4.27
CA PHE A 52 7.55 5.40 -3.81
C PHE A 52 7.10 4.15 -4.59
N GLY A 53 6.22 3.37 -3.99
CA GLY A 53 5.44 2.34 -4.65
C GLY A 53 4.40 2.92 -5.62
N LEU A 54 3.35 2.16 -5.91
CA LEU A 54 2.27 2.64 -6.79
C LEU A 54 1.57 3.86 -6.20
N ALA A 55 1.46 4.92 -7.00
CA ALA A 55 0.78 6.14 -6.62
C ALA A 55 -0.67 5.88 -6.19
N LEU A 56 -1.06 6.47 -5.05
CA LEU A 56 -2.43 6.45 -4.56
C LEU A 56 -3.16 7.71 -5.04
N PRO A 57 -4.34 7.60 -5.65
CA PRO A 57 -5.14 8.77 -6.01
C PRO A 57 -5.54 9.58 -4.78
N THR A 58 -5.72 10.89 -4.95
CA THR A 58 -6.26 11.76 -3.91
C THR A 58 -7.69 11.31 -3.57
N GLY A 59 -8.04 11.32 -2.29
CA GLY A 59 -9.33 10.84 -1.79
C GLY A 59 -9.38 9.35 -1.43
N TYR A 60 -8.40 8.56 -1.87
CA TYR A 60 -8.28 7.16 -1.49
C TYR A 60 -7.46 7.00 -0.20
N GLU A 61 -7.84 6.02 0.60
CA GLU A 61 -7.10 5.55 1.76
C GLU A 61 -6.16 4.40 1.40
N SER A 62 -5.14 4.19 2.22
CA SER A 62 -4.23 3.04 2.08
C SER A 62 -3.64 2.62 3.42
N GLU A 63 -3.54 1.32 3.63
CA GLU A 63 -2.76 0.66 4.69
C GLU A 63 -1.41 0.15 4.18
N ALA A 64 -1.18 0.25 2.87
CA ALA A 64 -0.05 -0.35 2.18
C ALA A 64 0.61 0.63 1.21
N GLU A 65 1.04 1.80 1.72
CA GLU A 65 1.95 2.67 1.00
C GLU A 65 3.39 2.25 1.27
N PHE A 66 4.24 2.38 0.26
CA PHE A 66 5.66 2.03 0.37
C PHE A 66 6.54 3.18 -0.08
N VAL A 67 7.64 3.38 0.66
CA VAL A 67 8.72 4.29 0.28
C VAL A 67 10.08 3.64 0.53
N GLU A 68 11.02 3.83 -0.37
CA GLU A 68 12.43 3.48 -0.21
C GLU A 68 13.28 4.73 0.01
N LEU A 69 14.17 4.63 0.98
CA LEU A 69 15.10 5.64 1.44
C LEU A 69 16.53 5.08 1.26
N PRO A 70 17.32 5.52 0.27
CA PRO A 70 18.72 5.10 0.19
C PRO A 70 19.50 5.67 1.38
N LEU A 71 20.25 4.84 2.09
CA LEU A 71 21.06 5.22 3.24
C LEU A 71 22.49 5.60 2.82
N VAL A 72 23.13 6.48 3.61
CA VAL A 72 24.49 6.97 3.31
C VAL A 72 25.56 6.03 3.83
N THR A 73 25.32 5.35 4.95
CA THR A 73 26.30 4.50 5.62
C THR A 73 25.78 3.11 5.91
N ASP A 74 26.60 2.11 5.59
CA ASP A 74 26.37 0.72 5.97
C ASP A 74 26.57 0.52 7.49
N ALA A 75 27.28 1.45 8.14
CA ALA A 75 27.73 1.35 9.53
C ALA A 75 26.63 1.44 10.62
N VAL A 76 25.42 1.84 10.26
CA VAL A 76 24.30 1.94 11.24
C VAL A 76 23.58 0.59 11.39
N LEU A 77 23.93 -0.42 10.61
CA LEU A 77 23.05 -1.53 10.28
C LEU A 77 23.71 -2.91 10.35
N ASP A 78 24.74 -3.07 11.17
CA ASP A 78 25.41 -4.36 11.45
C ASP A 78 24.50 -5.43 12.10
N ALA A 79 23.23 -5.11 12.30
CA ALA A 79 22.21 -6.06 12.69
C ALA A 79 21.43 -6.50 11.43
N GLY A 80 21.55 -7.76 11.06
CA GLY A 80 20.91 -8.40 9.90
C GLY A 80 19.44 -8.00 9.62
N PRO A 81 18.76 -8.57 8.62
CA PRO A 81 17.42 -8.13 8.21
C PRO A 81 16.42 -8.28 9.36
N VAL A 82 16.18 -7.20 10.09
CA VAL A 82 15.20 -7.15 11.17
C VAL A 82 13.94 -6.51 10.66
N ILE A 83 12.87 -7.27 10.74
CA ILE A 83 11.51 -6.86 10.39
C ILE A 83 10.85 -6.36 11.65
N VAL A 84 10.19 -5.21 11.51
CA VAL A 84 9.35 -4.67 12.56
C VAL A 84 7.93 -4.57 12.07
N CYS A 85 7.11 -5.47 12.60
CA CYS A 85 5.66 -5.35 12.48
C CYS A 85 5.13 -4.64 13.72
N ARG A 86 4.51 -3.48 13.56
CA ARG A 86 3.71 -2.85 14.60
C ARG A 86 2.24 -3.06 14.25
N SER A 87 1.68 -4.20 14.64
CA SER A 87 0.25 -4.33 14.84
C SER A 87 0.01 -4.45 16.33
N GLY A 88 -0.95 -3.70 16.87
CA GLY A 88 -1.24 -3.59 18.30
C GLY A 88 -1.75 -4.86 19.01
N ALA A 89 -1.41 -6.04 18.53
CA ALA A 89 -1.85 -7.32 19.07
C ALA A 89 -0.78 -8.42 18.97
N HIS A 90 0.52 -8.11 19.15
CA HIS A 90 1.54 -9.16 19.12
C HIS A 90 2.38 -9.18 20.39
N ALA A 91 2.54 -10.40 20.91
CA ALA A 91 3.57 -10.76 21.85
C ALA A 91 4.95 -10.26 21.36
N PRO A 92 5.85 -9.87 22.29
CA PRO A 92 7.16 -9.36 21.94
C PRO A 92 7.89 -10.34 21.03
N CYS A 93 8.46 -9.85 19.93
CA CYS A 93 9.39 -10.62 19.16
C CYS A 93 10.57 -10.99 20.09
N GLU A 94 10.72 -12.27 20.41
CA GLU A 94 11.82 -12.79 21.21
C GLU A 94 13.12 -12.75 20.39
N HIS A 95 13.63 -11.55 20.15
CA HIS A 95 14.99 -11.35 19.66
C HIS A 95 15.60 -10.29 20.57
N GLU A 96 16.47 -10.74 21.46
CA GLU A 96 17.29 -9.83 22.26
C GLU A 96 18.08 -8.89 21.33
N PRO A 97 17.99 -7.56 21.53
CA PRO A 97 18.78 -6.63 20.76
C PRO A 97 20.24 -6.78 21.14
N ALA A 98 21.09 -7.02 20.17
CA ALA A 98 22.52 -6.79 20.33
C ALA A 98 22.75 -5.32 20.72
N ALA A 99 23.50 -5.09 21.77
CA ALA A 99 23.51 -3.88 22.61
C ALA A 99 24.01 -2.56 21.97
N ALA A 100 24.04 -2.41 20.64
CA ALA A 100 24.66 -1.23 20.01
C ALA A 100 24.00 -0.69 18.73
N ALA A 101 22.90 -1.26 18.22
CA ALA A 101 22.21 -0.72 17.05
C ALA A 101 20.77 -0.29 17.41
N PRO A 102 20.26 0.87 16.91
CA PRO A 102 18.85 1.21 17.10
C PRO A 102 18.02 0.11 16.45
N SER A 103 17.21 -0.59 17.24
CA SER A 103 16.34 -1.62 16.70
C SER A 103 15.38 -0.97 15.69
N TYR A 104 15.05 -1.66 14.58
CA TYR A 104 14.13 -1.13 13.56
C TYR A 104 12.73 -0.87 14.13
N CYS A 105 12.36 -1.52 15.23
CA CYS A 105 11.23 -1.15 16.08
C CYS A 105 11.31 0.31 16.49
N THR A 106 12.49 0.76 16.89
CA THR A 106 12.74 2.15 17.27
C THR A 106 12.61 3.09 16.06
N ILE A 107 13.12 2.71 14.88
CA ILE A 107 13.01 3.54 13.66
C ILE A 107 11.55 3.65 13.19
N ALA A 108 10.82 2.55 13.13
CA ALA A 108 9.41 2.56 12.72
C ALA A 108 8.55 3.36 13.71
N GLY A 109 8.78 3.19 15.02
CA GLY A 109 8.13 3.96 16.07
C GLY A 109 8.44 5.45 15.97
N ALA A 110 9.72 5.81 15.88
CA ALA A 110 10.17 7.21 15.75
C ALA A 110 9.63 7.89 14.48
N LEU A 111 9.58 7.17 13.36
CA LEU A 111 8.96 7.69 12.15
C LEU A 111 7.46 7.91 12.34
N SER A 112 6.74 6.96 12.95
CA SER A 112 5.30 7.09 13.23
C SER A 112 5.01 8.30 14.11
N GLU A 113 5.81 8.54 15.16
CA GLU A 113 5.68 9.71 16.04
C GLU A 113 5.99 11.04 15.32
N ALA A 114 6.79 11.01 14.27
CA ALA A 114 7.13 12.17 13.47
C ALA A 114 6.11 12.45 12.36
N LEU A 115 5.26 11.49 12.02
CA LEU A 115 4.22 11.59 10.99
C LEU A 115 2.94 12.24 11.56
N PRO A 116 2.12 12.89 10.71
CA PRO A 116 0.84 13.43 11.13
C PRO A 116 -0.20 12.32 11.38
N ALA A 117 -1.26 12.65 12.13
CA ALA A 117 -2.39 11.75 12.33
C ALA A 117 -2.95 11.21 11.01
N GLY A 118 -3.20 9.90 10.96
CA GLY A 118 -3.64 9.17 9.78
C GLY A 118 -2.50 8.60 8.92
N MET A 119 -1.24 8.87 9.29
CA MET A 119 -0.07 8.20 8.74
C MET A 119 0.69 7.48 9.86
N GLU A 120 0.92 6.19 9.69
CA GLU A 120 1.63 5.35 10.65
C GLU A 120 2.52 4.35 9.90
N VAL A 121 3.73 4.11 10.40
CA VAL A 121 4.64 3.11 9.87
C VAL A 121 4.30 1.75 10.46
N SER A 122 3.93 0.81 9.62
CA SER A 122 3.57 -0.56 10.02
C SER A 122 4.71 -1.56 9.84
N ALA A 123 5.67 -1.27 8.97
CA ALA A 123 6.86 -2.11 8.79
C ALA A 123 8.04 -1.30 8.23
N ALA A 124 9.25 -1.72 8.58
CA ALA A 124 10.49 -1.20 8.01
C ALA A 124 11.46 -2.37 7.77
N THR A 125 12.12 -2.38 6.61
CA THR A 125 13.05 -3.45 6.22
C THR A 125 14.24 -2.88 5.46
N LEU A 126 15.41 -3.42 5.71
CA LEU A 126 16.58 -3.13 4.88
C LEU A 126 16.60 -4.00 3.64
N THR A 127 16.94 -3.36 2.54
CA THR A 127 17.13 -4.03 1.26
C THR A 127 18.48 -3.65 0.67
N GLU A 128 19.16 -4.61 0.08
CA GLU A 128 20.45 -4.40 -0.58
C GLU A 128 20.28 -4.28 -2.10
N GLY A 129 21.19 -3.50 -2.71
CA GLY A 129 21.33 -3.44 -4.15
C GLY A 129 20.32 -2.54 -4.88
N ARG A 130 20.46 -2.52 -6.21
CA ARG A 130 19.52 -1.87 -7.13
C ARG A 130 18.61 -2.95 -7.71
N GLY A 131 17.52 -3.24 -7.00
CA GLY A 131 16.45 -4.08 -7.53
C GLY A 131 15.52 -3.31 -8.51
N THR A 132 14.55 -4.01 -9.05
CA THR A 132 13.41 -3.41 -9.77
C THR A 132 12.76 -2.33 -8.91
N SER A 133 12.35 -1.21 -9.52
CA SER A 133 11.68 -0.15 -8.77
C SER A 133 10.42 -0.69 -8.08
N LEU A 134 10.10 -0.19 -6.90
CA LEU A 134 8.88 -0.58 -6.17
C LEU A 134 7.63 -0.54 -7.06
N GLN A 135 7.50 0.53 -7.84
CA GLN A 135 6.37 0.72 -8.73
C GLN A 135 6.29 -0.36 -9.82
N ALA A 136 7.42 -0.77 -10.38
CA ALA A 136 7.47 -1.78 -11.45
C ALA A 136 7.36 -3.22 -10.91
N ALA A 137 7.62 -3.42 -9.62
CA ALA A 137 7.56 -4.73 -8.99
C ALA A 137 6.12 -5.15 -8.62
N VAL A 138 5.20 -4.19 -8.44
CA VAL A 138 3.82 -4.47 -8.03
C VAL A 138 3.00 -4.94 -9.22
N HIS A 139 2.41 -6.13 -9.13
CA HIS A 139 1.56 -6.72 -10.17
C HIS A 139 0.06 -6.64 -9.86
N SER A 140 -0.34 -6.62 -8.58
CA SER A 140 -1.75 -6.45 -8.18
C SER A 140 -1.85 -5.69 -6.85
N CYS A 141 -3.05 -5.16 -6.58
CA CYS A 141 -3.38 -4.47 -5.33
C CYS A 141 -4.65 -5.05 -4.73
N GLY A 142 -4.62 -5.30 -3.42
CA GLY A 142 -5.81 -5.55 -2.62
C GLY A 142 -6.53 -4.25 -2.30
N TRP A 143 -7.85 -4.26 -2.39
CA TRP A 143 -8.70 -3.11 -2.11
C TRP A 143 -9.90 -3.51 -1.27
N GLN A 144 -10.35 -2.61 -0.41
CA GLN A 144 -11.66 -2.63 0.21
C GLN A 144 -12.34 -1.31 -0.12
N PHE A 145 -13.60 -1.36 -0.58
CA PHE A 145 -14.33 -0.15 -0.95
C PHE A 145 -15.84 -0.28 -0.72
N GLU A 146 -16.47 0.85 -0.47
CA GLU A 146 -17.91 0.95 -0.28
C GLU A 146 -18.61 1.33 -1.58
N ILE A 147 -19.83 0.79 -1.76
CA ILE A 147 -20.81 1.29 -2.74
C ILE A 147 -21.99 1.84 -1.94
N VAL A 148 -22.16 3.16 -2.02
CA VAL A 148 -23.15 3.90 -1.20
C VAL A 148 -24.56 3.51 -1.62
N ASP A 149 -25.45 3.35 -0.61
CA ASP A 149 -26.88 3.03 -0.77
C ASP A 149 -27.16 1.69 -1.50
N LEU A 150 -26.15 0.81 -1.64
CA LEU A 150 -26.32 -0.52 -2.20
C LEU A 150 -26.44 -1.54 -1.05
N ASP A 151 -27.50 -2.33 -1.04
CA ASP A 151 -27.67 -3.42 -0.06
C ASP A 151 -26.81 -4.64 -0.40
N ALA A 152 -26.58 -5.53 0.60
CA ALA A 152 -25.72 -6.69 0.44
C ALA A 152 -26.21 -7.68 -0.61
N THR A 153 -27.54 -7.86 -0.73
CA THR A 153 -28.13 -8.82 -1.68
C THR A 153 -27.93 -8.35 -3.11
N SER A 154 -28.24 -7.07 -3.36
CA SER A 154 -28.01 -6.42 -4.65
C SER A 154 -26.53 -6.39 -5.02
N ALA A 155 -25.64 -6.12 -4.04
CA ALA A 155 -24.20 -6.18 -4.23
C ALA A 155 -23.71 -7.59 -4.60
N ALA A 156 -24.20 -8.63 -3.89
CA ALA A 156 -23.83 -10.01 -4.19
C ALA A 156 -24.28 -10.43 -5.59
N LYS A 157 -25.48 -10.02 -6.01
CA LYS A 157 -25.95 -10.25 -7.39
C LYS A 157 -25.08 -9.54 -8.41
N ALA A 158 -24.76 -8.26 -8.20
CA ALA A 158 -23.92 -7.48 -9.10
C ALA A 158 -22.51 -8.08 -9.23
N VAL A 159 -21.92 -8.57 -8.12
CA VAL A 159 -20.65 -9.28 -8.13
C VAL A 159 -20.73 -10.57 -8.94
N ALA A 160 -21.78 -11.38 -8.72
CA ALA A 160 -21.98 -12.64 -9.45
C ALA A 160 -22.15 -12.40 -10.96
N ASP A 161 -22.96 -11.42 -11.35
CA ASP A 161 -23.18 -11.04 -12.75
C ASP A 161 -21.87 -10.55 -13.39
N PHE A 162 -21.10 -9.70 -12.68
CA PHE A 162 -19.78 -9.21 -13.13
C PHE A 162 -18.79 -10.35 -13.35
N LEU A 163 -18.72 -11.30 -12.41
CA LEU A 163 -17.78 -12.43 -12.47
C LEU A 163 -18.16 -13.43 -13.55
N ALA A 164 -19.45 -13.61 -13.85
CA ALA A 164 -19.96 -14.45 -14.91
C ALA A 164 -19.73 -13.84 -16.30
N ALA A 165 -19.60 -12.53 -16.40
CA ALA A 165 -19.39 -11.85 -17.68
C ALA A 165 -17.96 -12.11 -18.19
N GLY A 166 -17.83 -12.55 -19.46
CA GLY A 166 -16.53 -12.71 -20.13
C GLY A 166 -15.86 -11.37 -20.47
N THR A 167 -16.66 -10.32 -20.61
CA THR A 167 -16.20 -8.97 -20.98
C THR A 167 -17.01 -7.94 -20.23
N VAL A 168 -16.32 -6.99 -19.57
CA VAL A 168 -16.91 -5.83 -18.93
C VAL A 168 -16.15 -4.59 -19.37
N VAL A 169 -16.77 -3.79 -20.23
CA VAL A 169 -16.16 -2.57 -20.77
C VAL A 169 -16.51 -1.39 -19.88
N THR A 170 -15.50 -0.66 -19.47
CA THR A 170 -15.64 0.60 -18.72
C THR A 170 -14.96 1.73 -19.48
N GLU A 171 -15.45 2.93 -19.26
CA GLU A 171 -14.89 4.15 -19.83
C GLU A 171 -14.17 4.96 -18.77
N ARG A 172 -13.06 5.57 -19.14
CA ARG A 172 -12.31 6.51 -18.29
C ARG A 172 -11.76 7.65 -19.13
N VAL A 173 -11.65 8.82 -18.53
CA VAL A 173 -10.96 9.94 -19.17
C VAL A 173 -9.46 9.83 -18.91
N HIS A 174 -8.66 9.80 -19.98
CA HIS A 174 -7.21 9.82 -19.91
C HIS A 174 -6.67 10.89 -20.85
N LYS A 175 -5.94 11.88 -20.30
CA LYS A 175 -5.39 13.03 -21.04
C LYS A 175 -6.43 13.81 -21.87
N GLY A 176 -7.68 13.88 -21.36
CA GLY A 176 -8.79 14.55 -22.06
C GLY A 176 -9.54 13.69 -23.07
N GLU A 177 -9.13 12.46 -23.32
CA GLU A 177 -9.79 11.52 -24.22
C GLU A 177 -10.54 10.44 -23.43
N THR A 178 -11.71 10.02 -23.90
CA THR A 178 -12.43 8.87 -23.34
C THR A 178 -11.83 7.59 -23.90
N VAL A 179 -11.33 6.76 -23.00
CA VAL A 179 -10.73 5.46 -23.34
C VAL A 179 -11.58 4.34 -22.77
N SER A 180 -12.11 3.50 -23.65
CA SER A 180 -12.83 2.28 -23.27
C SER A 180 -11.86 1.11 -23.08
N SER A 181 -12.07 0.30 -22.06
CA SER A 181 -11.24 -0.89 -21.82
C SER A 181 -12.04 -1.99 -21.14
N ASN A 182 -11.75 -3.26 -21.50
CA ASN A 182 -12.27 -4.41 -20.79
C ASN A 182 -11.52 -4.54 -19.44
N VAL A 183 -12.24 -4.37 -18.33
CA VAL A 183 -11.66 -4.46 -16.97
C VAL A 183 -11.78 -5.86 -16.37
N ARG A 184 -12.63 -6.74 -16.92
CA ARG A 184 -12.88 -8.08 -16.37
C ARG A 184 -11.59 -8.90 -16.15
N PRO A 185 -10.62 -8.98 -17.12
CA PRO A 185 -9.38 -9.71 -16.92
C PRO A 185 -8.46 -9.16 -15.82
N SER A 186 -8.66 -7.90 -15.43
CA SER A 186 -7.87 -7.24 -14.40
C SER A 186 -8.43 -7.42 -12.99
N VAL A 187 -9.55 -8.13 -12.85
CA VAL A 187 -10.18 -8.43 -11.55
C VAL A 187 -9.90 -9.89 -11.20
N GLU A 188 -8.96 -10.10 -10.30
CA GLU A 188 -8.54 -11.44 -9.85
C GLU A 188 -9.49 -12.00 -8.77
N VAL A 189 -9.87 -11.13 -7.83
CA VAL A 189 -10.83 -11.43 -6.76
C VAL A 189 -11.84 -10.29 -6.67
N LEU A 190 -13.11 -10.63 -6.45
CA LEU A 190 -14.15 -9.65 -6.13
C LEU A 190 -15.21 -10.34 -5.29
N GLN A 191 -15.52 -9.79 -4.11
CA GLN A 191 -16.51 -10.35 -3.18
C GLN A 191 -17.11 -9.27 -2.28
N VAL A 192 -18.32 -9.49 -1.82
CA VAL A 192 -18.95 -8.71 -0.75
C VAL A 192 -18.40 -9.23 0.58
N VAL A 193 -17.88 -8.33 1.42
CA VAL A 193 -17.29 -8.69 2.73
C VAL A 193 -18.11 -8.17 3.90
N GLY A 194 -19.12 -7.36 3.65
CA GLY A 194 -20.03 -6.85 4.68
C GLY A 194 -20.82 -5.64 4.22
N CYS A 195 -21.38 -4.94 5.19
CA CYS A 195 -22.04 -3.65 5.02
C CYS A 195 -21.51 -2.66 6.05
N SER A 196 -21.50 -1.40 5.67
CA SER A 196 -21.40 -0.24 6.58
C SER A 196 -22.76 0.43 6.72
N ASP A 197 -22.83 1.46 7.55
CA ASP A 197 -23.99 2.37 7.64
C ASP A 197 -24.25 3.13 6.32
N ARG A 198 -23.33 3.07 5.38
CA ARG A 198 -23.42 3.77 4.07
C ARG A 198 -23.78 2.86 2.91
N GLY A 199 -23.62 1.54 3.05
CA GLY A 199 -23.91 0.59 1.97
C GLY A 199 -23.03 -0.65 1.99
N ALA A 200 -22.98 -1.37 0.88
CA ALA A 200 -22.22 -2.60 0.77
C ALA A 200 -20.71 -2.34 0.75
N VAL A 201 -19.96 -3.21 1.43
CA VAL A 201 -18.49 -3.20 1.45
C VAL A 201 -17.97 -4.38 0.65
N LEU A 202 -17.16 -4.08 -0.37
CA LEU A 202 -16.56 -5.04 -1.26
C LEU A 202 -15.05 -5.15 -1.03
N SER A 203 -14.51 -6.35 -1.20
CA SER A 203 -13.09 -6.63 -1.30
C SER A 203 -12.77 -7.04 -2.74
N ALA A 204 -11.67 -6.49 -3.27
CA ALA A 204 -11.21 -6.84 -4.61
C ALA A 204 -9.69 -6.96 -4.65
N GLU A 205 -9.20 -7.84 -5.53
CA GLU A 205 -7.83 -7.83 -5.99
C GLU A 205 -7.79 -7.40 -7.45
N LEU A 206 -7.10 -6.29 -7.69
CA LEU A 206 -7.06 -5.62 -8.99
C LEU A 206 -5.65 -5.59 -9.53
N SER A 207 -5.49 -5.97 -10.80
CA SER A 207 -4.21 -5.97 -11.49
C SER A 207 -3.61 -4.56 -11.58
N ALA A 208 -2.30 -4.49 -11.43
CA ALA A 208 -1.50 -3.29 -11.63
C ALA A 208 -0.70 -3.33 -12.96
N THR A 209 -0.69 -4.46 -13.64
CA THR A 209 -0.01 -4.67 -14.94
C THR A 209 -0.97 -5.29 -15.94
N PRO A 210 -0.96 -4.89 -17.22
CA PRO A 210 -0.11 -3.85 -17.84
C PRO A 210 -0.50 -2.42 -17.45
N ARG A 211 -1.64 -2.22 -16.78
CA ARG A 211 -2.08 -0.95 -16.23
C ARG A 211 -2.71 -1.12 -14.84
N VAL A 212 -2.63 -0.06 -14.05
CA VAL A 212 -3.29 -0.04 -12.74
C VAL A 212 -4.79 0.13 -12.91
N VAL A 213 -5.58 -0.84 -12.44
CA VAL A 213 -7.04 -0.75 -12.29
C VAL A 213 -7.38 -0.35 -10.86
N ARG A 214 -8.42 0.45 -10.69
CA ARG A 214 -8.84 1.01 -9.40
C ARG A 214 -10.33 0.75 -9.14
N PRO A 215 -10.77 0.70 -7.86
CA PRO A 215 -12.19 0.51 -7.52
C PRO A 215 -13.15 1.46 -8.25
N GLY A 216 -12.77 2.73 -8.41
CA GLY A 216 -13.60 3.71 -9.13
C GLY A 216 -13.87 3.39 -10.61
N GLU A 217 -13.08 2.48 -11.20
CA GLU A 217 -13.36 1.97 -12.56
C GLU A 217 -14.37 0.81 -12.56
N LEU A 218 -14.54 0.14 -11.42
CA LEU A 218 -15.47 -1.01 -11.28
C LEU A 218 -16.86 -0.58 -10.87
N VAL A 219 -16.99 0.43 -10.01
CA VAL A 219 -18.29 0.83 -9.45
C VAL A 219 -19.31 1.17 -10.53
N PRO A 220 -19.00 1.91 -11.61
CA PRO A 220 -19.94 2.15 -12.71
C PRO A 220 -20.42 0.88 -13.42
N ALA A 221 -19.61 -0.18 -13.44
CA ALA A 221 -19.98 -1.45 -14.05
C ALA A 221 -20.76 -2.38 -13.09
N LEU A 222 -20.51 -2.28 -11.79
CA LEU A 222 -21.18 -3.08 -10.76
C LEU A 222 -22.55 -2.49 -10.39
N ALA A 223 -22.60 -1.18 -10.23
CA ALA A 223 -23.77 -0.47 -9.71
C ALA A 223 -23.82 0.95 -10.31
N PRO A 224 -24.24 1.10 -11.58
CA PRO A 224 -24.17 2.37 -12.32
C PRO A 224 -24.99 3.52 -11.71
N ALA A 225 -25.99 3.20 -10.89
CA ALA A 225 -26.81 4.20 -10.18
C ALA A 225 -26.27 4.61 -8.82
N HIS A 226 -25.13 4.06 -8.40
CA HIS A 226 -24.57 4.26 -7.07
C HIS A 226 -23.18 4.90 -7.13
N GLU A 227 -22.79 5.55 -6.05
CA GLU A 227 -21.49 6.19 -5.92
C GLU A 227 -20.52 5.33 -5.10
N MET A 228 -19.24 5.48 -5.40
CA MET A 228 -18.18 4.90 -4.56
C MET A 228 -18.03 5.71 -3.27
N GLY A 229 -18.09 5.03 -2.14
CA GLY A 229 -17.77 5.60 -0.84
C GLY A 229 -16.26 5.62 -0.58
N ILE A 230 -15.85 5.23 0.64
CA ILE A 230 -14.44 5.12 0.98
C ILE A 230 -13.84 3.93 0.25
N ALA A 231 -12.72 4.17 -0.43
CA ALA A 231 -11.90 3.11 -1.01
C ALA A 231 -10.51 3.11 -0.37
N ARG A 232 -10.10 1.94 0.11
CA ARG A 232 -8.85 1.71 0.85
C ARG A 232 -8.02 0.63 0.18
N ARG A 233 -6.78 0.94 -0.16
CA ARG A 233 -5.79 -0.05 -0.59
C ARG A 233 -5.28 -0.80 0.63
N THR A 234 -5.46 -2.12 0.66
CA THR A 234 -5.05 -2.97 1.79
C THR A 234 -3.67 -3.59 1.56
N HIS A 235 -3.33 -3.89 0.30
CA HIS A 235 -2.09 -4.56 -0.08
C HIS A 235 -1.56 -4.06 -1.43
N GLN A 236 -0.23 -4.18 -1.59
CA GLN A 236 0.45 -4.12 -2.89
C GLN A 236 1.25 -5.42 -3.04
N TRP A 237 0.97 -6.21 -4.07
CA TRP A 237 1.55 -7.52 -4.24
C TRP A 237 2.66 -7.53 -5.29
N THR A 238 3.77 -8.16 -4.93
CA THR A 238 4.92 -8.40 -5.81
C THR A 238 5.16 -9.89 -5.95
N SER A 239 5.81 -10.31 -7.04
CA SER A 239 6.30 -11.67 -7.21
C SER A 239 7.67 -11.79 -6.51
N GLY A 240 7.77 -12.68 -5.53
CA GLY A 240 9.00 -13.03 -4.85
C GLY A 240 9.46 -14.46 -5.16
N ALA A 241 10.66 -14.84 -4.74
CA ALA A 241 11.18 -16.19 -4.92
C ALA A 241 10.32 -17.29 -4.25
N ALA A 242 9.60 -16.93 -3.19
CA ALA A 242 8.70 -17.82 -2.45
C ALA A 242 7.21 -17.64 -2.86
N GLY A 243 6.92 -16.94 -3.97
CA GLY A 243 5.58 -16.62 -4.42
C GLY A 243 5.18 -15.18 -4.16
N ARG A 244 3.90 -14.95 -3.88
CA ARG A 244 3.30 -13.62 -3.66
C ARG A 244 3.74 -13.03 -2.32
N ALA A 245 4.24 -11.81 -2.32
CA ALA A 245 4.72 -11.09 -1.14
C ALA A 245 4.43 -9.59 -1.24
N GLU A 246 4.34 -8.90 -0.09
CA GLU A 246 4.39 -7.43 -0.06
C GLU A 246 5.85 -6.94 -0.09
N PRO A 247 6.10 -5.72 -0.64
CA PRO A 247 7.47 -5.20 -0.84
C PRO A 247 8.32 -5.07 0.43
N ALA A 248 7.70 -4.89 1.60
CA ALA A 248 8.41 -4.63 2.86
C ALA A 248 8.22 -5.71 3.92
N VAL A 249 7.47 -6.78 3.63
CA VAL A 249 7.15 -7.82 4.60
C VAL A 249 7.67 -9.16 4.09
N PRO A 250 8.50 -9.90 4.83
CA PRO A 250 8.85 -11.26 4.45
C PRO A 250 7.61 -12.16 4.39
N ALA A 251 7.66 -13.16 3.53
CA ALA A 251 6.58 -14.12 3.32
C ALA A 251 6.04 -14.78 4.60
N MET A 252 6.86 -14.93 5.64
CA MET A 252 6.45 -15.49 6.94
C MET A 252 5.47 -14.62 7.73
N CYS A 253 5.51 -13.29 7.59
CA CYS A 253 4.52 -12.41 8.23
C CYS A 253 3.18 -12.37 7.46
N ALA A 254 3.20 -12.55 6.15
CA ALA A 254 1.99 -12.56 5.32
C ALA A 254 1.07 -13.77 5.63
N GLN A 255 1.63 -14.90 6.07
CA GLN A 255 0.86 -16.11 6.40
C GLN A 255 0.02 -15.97 7.67
N ARG A 256 0.44 -15.19 8.67
CA ARG A 256 -0.33 -14.99 9.91
C ARG A 256 -1.57 -14.10 9.74
N HIS A 257 -1.61 -13.25 8.72
CA HIS A 257 -2.78 -12.41 8.43
C HIS A 257 -3.97 -13.20 7.87
N LYS A 258 -3.74 -14.39 7.28
CA LYS A 258 -4.82 -15.24 6.77
C LYS A 258 -5.58 -16.00 7.86
N GLU A 259 -4.93 -16.28 8.98
CA GLU A 259 -5.56 -17.04 10.07
C GLU A 259 -6.47 -16.20 10.97
N THR A 260 -6.30 -14.87 10.99
CA THR A 260 -7.12 -13.97 11.83
C THR A 260 -8.45 -13.57 11.17
N ILE A 261 -8.64 -13.83 9.88
CA ILE A 261 -9.88 -13.50 9.14
C ILE A 261 -10.81 -14.73 9.02
N SER A 262 -10.36 -15.90 9.45
CA SER A 262 -11.13 -17.16 9.40
C SER A 262 -11.58 -17.68 10.77
N GLY A 263 -11.58 -16.80 11.81
CA GLY A 263 -12.10 -17.10 13.13
C GLY A 263 -13.37 -16.33 13.45
#